data_4fcba9a26ec9ab7b63159444fa0521f6
#
_entry.id   4fcba9a26ec9ab7b63159444fa0521f6
#
_cell.length_a   1.000
_cell.length_b   1.000
_cell.length_c   1.000
_cell.angle_alpha   90.00
_cell.angle_beta   90.00
_cell.angle_gamma   90.00
#
_symmetry.space_group_name_H-M   'P 1'
#
loop_
_entity.id
_entity.type
_entity.pdbx_description
1 polymer ?
#
loop_
_entity_poly.entity_id
_entity_poly.type
_entity_poly.pdbx_seq_one_letter_code
_entity_poly.pdbx_strand_id
1 'polypeptide(L)'
;GNARWCVVEGDAAEVLRALPDGVATAVVTDPPSGIAFMGAEWDRDKGGRAQWVAWLAGILAEARRCTRDGGRSVVWSLPRTSHWTGCAVEDAGWSIETTVQHLYGTGWPKGKSQLKPAAETWWLARNGRREPLNIAACRVAHQTVNGGNLADNPHLREHHRHGGVSMFFGESNGDAPVSLAGRWPSNVALSHAPG
;
A
#
# COMPACT_ATOMS: atom_id res chain seq x y z
N GLY A 1 24.26 -3.97 -25.15
CA GLY A 1 24.21 -4.11 -23.70
C GLY A 1 22.78 -4.45 -23.27
N ASN A 2 22.61 -5.50 -22.50
CA ASN A 2 21.29 -5.88 -21.93
C ASN A 2 20.99 -4.99 -20.72
N ALA A 3 20.72 -3.70 -20.94
CA ALA A 3 20.23 -2.86 -19.86
C ALA A 3 18.81 -3.35 -19.48
N ARG A 4 18.63 -3.77 -18.24
CA ARG A 4 17.32 -4.21 -17.69
C ARG A 4 16.49 -3.06 -17.13
N TRP A 5 16.99 -1.85 -17.18
CA TRP A 5 16.36 -0.63 -16.70
C TRP A 5 16.83 0.58 -17.50
N CYS A 6 16.02 1.62 -17.52
CA CYS A 6 16.40 2.93 -18.03
C CYS A 6 15.84 4.02 -17.12
N VAL A 7 16.46 5.19 -17.15
CA VAL A 7 15.97 6.40 -16.48
C VAL A 7 15.65 7.43 -17.57
N VAL A 8 14.46 8.00 -17.48
CA VAL A 8 14.02 9.10 -18.36
C VAL A 8 13.81 10.33 -17.50
N GLU A 9 14.55 11.40 -17.78
CA GLU A 9 14.35 12.70 -17.15
C GLU A 9 13.24 13.46 -17.88
N GLY A 10 12.28 14.02 -17.13
CA GLY A 10 11.19 14.80 -17.70
C GLY A 10 9.99 14.93 -16.78
N ASP A 11 8.99 15.71 -17.22
CA ASP A 11 7.68 15.75 -16.58
C ASP A 11 6.97 14.40 -16.72
N ALA A 12 6.47 13.86 -15.61
CA ALA A 12 5.89 12.52 -15.59
C ALA A 12 4.69 12.39 -16.55
N ALA A 13 3.85 13.41 -16.65
CA ALA A 13 2.70 13.37 -17.55
C ALA A 13 3.12 13.36 -19.02
N GLU A 14 4.16 14.12 -19.39
CA GLU A 14 4.69 14.15 -20.75
C GLU A 14 5.35 12.83 -21.11
N VAL A 15 6.18 12.29 -20.23
CA VAL A 15 6.85 11.00 -20.42
C VAL A 15 5.82 9.88 -20.58
N LEU A 16 4.81 9.83 -19.71
CA LEU A 16 3.77 8.81 -19.78
C LEU A 16 2.97 8.89 -21.09
N ARG A 17 2.63 10.10 -21.57
CA ARG A 17 1.92 10.25 -22.87
C ARG A 17 2.70 9.71 -24.04
N ALA A 18 4.04 9.73 -23.99
CA ALA A 18 4.89 9.19 -25.03
C ALA A 18 5.00 7.65 -25.01
N LEU A 19 4.58 7.00 -23.93
CA LEU A 19 4.61 5.54 -23.82
C LEU A 19 3.39 4.88 -24.49
N PRO A 20 3.56 3.69 -25.09
CA PRO A 20 2.45 2.91 -25.64
C PRO A 20 1.46 2.46 -24.56
N ASP A 21 0.21 2.20 -24.97
CA ASP A 21 -0.81 1.59 -24.14
C ASP A 21 -0.38 0.19 -23.68
N GLY A 22 -0.64 -0.13 -22.41
CA GLY A 22 -0.46 -1.47 -21.86
C GLY A 22 0.99 -1.98 -21.79
N VAL A 23 1.99 -1.11 -21.97
CA VAL A 23 3.41 -1.49 -21.97
C VAL A 23 3.92 -1.90 -20.58
N ALA A 24 3.34 -1.36 -19.53
CA ALA A 24 3.73 -1.63 -18.15
C ALA A 24 2.89 -2.75 -17.53
N THR A 25 3.50 -3.58 -16.71
CA THR A 25 2.81 -4.58 -15.88
C THR A 25 2.39 -4.04 -14.52
N ALA A 26 3.12 -3.04 -14.03
CA ALA A 26 2.84 -2.37 -12.76
C ALA A 26 3.41 -0.95 -12.78
N VAL A 27 2.81 -0.10 -11.95
CA VAL A 27 3.26 1.26 -11.64
C VAL A 27 3.52 1.35 -10.14
N VAL A 28 4.67 1.89 -9.77
CA VAL A 28 5.00 2.21 -8.37
C VAL A 28 5.41 3.68 -8.34
N THR A 29 4.75 4.48 -7.53
CA THR A 29 5.00 5.93 -7.51
C THR A 29 4.84 6.53 -6.12
N ASP A 30 5.68 7.52 -5.82
CA ASP A 30 5.59 8.41 -4.66
C ASP A 30 5.33 9.83 -5.18
N PRO A 31 4.07 10.23 -5.37
CA PRO A 31 3.73 11.54 -5.88
C PRO A 31 3.92 12.63 -4.82
N PRO A 32 4.04 13.91 -5.23
CA PRO A 32 3.99 15.03 -4.30
C PRO A 32 2.80 14.92 -3.35
N SER A 33 3.01 15.29 -2.09
CA SER A 33 2.02 15.07 -1.02
C SER A 33 1.02 16.21 -0.85
N GLY A 34 1.23 17.36 -1.52
CA GLY A 34 0.37 18.54 -1.42
C GLY A 34 0.51 19.32 -0.11
N ILE A 35 1.63 19.20 0.58
CA ILE A 35 1.87 19.83 1.89
C ILE A 35 2.90 20.95 1.85
N ALA A 36 3.44 21.29 0.67
CA ALA A 36 4.56 22.21 0.49
C ALA A 36 5.76 21.82 1.36
N PHE A 37 6.18 20.56 1.30
CA PHE A 37 7.26 20.02 2.11
C PHE A 37 8.51 20.90 2.03
N MET A 38 9.00 21.38 3.17
CA MET A 38 10.11 22.34 3.30
C MET A 38 9.95 23.61 2.45
N GLY A 39 8.71 24.03 2.13
CA GLY A 39 8.41 25.18 1.28
C GLY A 39 8.55 24.93 -0.23
N ALA A 40 8.75 23.67 -0.65
CA ALA A 40 8.97 23.32 -2.04
C ALA A 40 7.72 23.55 -2.90
N GLU A 41 7.90 24.29 -4.00
CA GLU A 41 6.81 24.63 -4.94
C GLU A 41 6.19 23.39 -5.61
N TRP A 42 7.03 22.41 -5.94
CA TRP A 42 6.57 21.19 -6.58
C TRP A 42 5.61 20.37 -5.71
N ASP A 43 5.69 20.51 -4.37
CA ASP A 43 4.83 19.80 -3.40
C ASP A 43 3.67 20.66 -2.89
N ARG A 44 3.29 21.73 -3.56
CA ARG A 44 2.11 22.50 -3.19
C ARG A 44 0.80 21.79 -3.56
N ASP A 45 -0.26 22.19 -2.90
CA ASP A 45 -1.61 21.66 -3.05
C ASP A 45 -2.33 22.09 -4.34
N LYS A 46 -1.60 22.77 -5.26
CA LYS A 46 -2.13 23.24 -6.57
C LYS A 46 -3.34 24.18 -6.47
N GLY A 47 -3.55 24.83 -5.34
CA GLY A 47 -4.68 25.70 -5.08
C GLY A 47 -5.81 25.07 -4.26
N GLY A 48 -5.54 23.94 -3.63
CA GLY A 48 -6.44 23.25 -2.71
C GLY A 48 -6.71 21.81 -3.10
N ARG A 49 -7.50 21.13 -2.25
CA ARG A 49 -7.79 19.70 -2.39
C ARG A 49 -8.30 19.31 -3.77
N ALA A 50 -9.31 20.00 -4.28
CA ALA A 50 -9.94 19.63 -5.54
C ALA A 50 -8.99 19.73 -6.72
N GLN A 51 -8.21 20.79 -6.78
CA GLN A 51 -7.19 21.02 -7.82
C GLN A 51 -6.07 20.00 -7.74
N TRP A 52 -5.63 19.68 -6.53
CA TRP A 52 -4.57 18.68 -6.31
C TRP A 52 -5.04 17.28 -6.73
N VAL A 53 -6.25 16.88 -6.34
CA VAL A 53 -6.85 15.58 -6.72
C VAL A 53 -6.97 15.49 -8.25
N ALA A 54 -7.52 16.52 -8.90
CA ALA A 54 -7.67 16.54 -10.35
C ALA A 54 -6.32 16.47 -11.08
N TRP A 55 -5.31 17.20 -10.58
CA TRP A 55 -3.95 17.18 -11.13
C TRP A 55 -3.33 15.79 -11.04
N LEU A 56 -3.36 15.15 -9.86
CA LEU A 56 -2.79 13.81 -9.69
C LEU A 56 -3.59 12.76 -10.48
N ALA A 57 -4.92 12.87 -10.50
CA ALA A 57 -5.78 11.97 -11.27
C ALA A 57 -5.44 11.98 -12.77
N GLY A 58 -5.13 13.16 -13.34
CA GLY A 58 -4.68 13.27 -14.73
C GLY A 58 -3.38 12.49 -15.00
N ILE A 59 -2.41 12.55 -14.11
CA ILE A 59 -1.15 11.78 -14.23
C ILE A 59 -1.40 10.27 -14.07
N LEU A 60 -2.19 9.90 -13.06
CA LEU A 60 -2.52 8.51 -12.79
C LEU A 60 -3.39 7.87 -13.88
N ALA A 61 -4.20 8.65 -14.60
CA ALA A 61 -4.94 8.19 -15.77
C ALA A 61 -4.01 7.80 -16.92
N GLU A 62 -2.97 8.60 -17.19
CA GLU A 62 -1.93 8.24 -18.16
C GLU A 62 -1.13 7.02 -17.71
N ALA A 63 -0.77 6.94 -16.44
CA ALA A 63 -0.12 5.75 -15.87
C ALA A 63 -1.01 4.50 -16.04
N ARG A 64 -2.32 4.64 -15.85
CA ARG A 64 -3.28 3.56 -16.07
C ARG A 64 -3.34 3.13 -17.54
N ARG A 65 -3.40 4.09 -18.48
CA ARG A 65 -3.38 3.80 -19.92
C ARG A 65 -2.14 2.99 -20.31
N CYS A 66 -0.97 3.38 -19.77
CA CYS A 66 0.28 2.67 -20.02
C CYS A 66 0.33 1.29 -19.35
N THR A 67 -0.54 1.02 -18.37
CA THR A 67 -0.56 -0.25 -17.65
C THR A 67 -1.49 -1.24 -18.34
N ARG A 68 -1.02 -2.48 -18.54
CA ARG A 68 -1.82 -3.54 -19.14
C ARG A 68 -3.10 -3.83 -18.35
N ASP A 69 -4.09 -4.41 -19.00
CA ASP A 69 -5.27 -4.94 -18.32
C ASP A 69 -4.86 -6.02 -17.28
N GLY A 70 -5.40 -5.95 -16.07
CA GLY A 70 -5.00 -6.76 -14.91
C GLY A 70 -3.72 -6.29 -14.20
N GLY A 71 -3.01 -5.30 -14.74
CA GLY A 71 -1.85 -4.69 -14.09
C GLY A 71 -2.22 -3.89 -12.84
N ARG A 72 -1.23 -3.51 -12.05
CA ARG A 72 -1.46 -2.86 -10.74
C ARG A 72 -0.69 -1.57 -10.57
N SER A 73 -1.18 -0.75 -9.65
CA SER A 73 -0.42 0.39 -9.13
C SER A 73 -0.26 0.31 -7.63
N VAL A 74 0.88 0.80 -7.15
CA VAL A 74 1.13 1.12 -5.74
C VAL A 74 1.45 2.60 -5.67
N VAL A 75 0.57 3.36 -5.04
CA VAL A 75 0.68 4.83 -4.94
C VAL A 75 0.89 5.20 -3.49
N TRP A 76 2.03 5.79 -3.20
CA TRP A 76 2.39 6.24 -1.86
C TRP A 76 1.59 7.46 -1.43
N SER A 77 1.37 7.61 -0.12
CA SER A 77 0.72 8.79 0.42
C SER A 77 1.07 9.04 1.88
N LEU A 78 1.20 10.30 2.24
CA LEU A 78 1.36 10.71 3.63
C LEU A 78 0.01 10.63 4.38
N PRO A 79 0.00 10.30 5.69
CA PRO A 79 -1.23 10.19 6.48
C PRO A 79 -2.16 11.41 6.36
N ARG A 80 -1.59 12.62 6.32
CA ARG A 80 -2.36 13.87 6.27
C ARG A 80 -3.20 14.02 5.02
N THR A 81 -2.68 13.61 3.86
CA THR A 81 -3.29 13.79 2.53
C THR A 81 -3.61 12.47 1.84
N SER A 82 -3.49 11.34 2.54
CA SER A 82 -3.71 10.01 1.97
C SER A 82 -5.10 9.87 1.32
N HIS A 83 -6.14 10.44 1.93
CA HIS A 83 -7.49 10.43 1.37
C HIS A 83 -7.61 11.22 0.05
N TRP A 84 -6.75 12.23 -0.19
CA TRP A 84 -6.69 12.91 -1.49
C TRP A 84 -6.09 11.99 -2.55
N THR A 85 -5.01 11.28 -2.18
CA THR A 85 -4.38 10.30 -3.08
C THR A 85 -5.36 9.19 -3.44
N GLY A 86 -6.12 8.66 -2.46
CA GLY A 86 -7.15 7.67 -2.71
C GLY A 86 -8.21 8.17 -3.70
N CYS A 87 -8.74 9.39 -3.51
CA CYS A 87 -9.67 10.00 -4.47
C CYS A 87 -9.04 10.12 -5.88
N ALA A 88 -7.79 10.59 -5.97
CA ALA A 88 -7.12 10.71 -7.28
C ALA A 88 -6.91 9.36 -7.98
N VAL A 89 -6.64 8.29 -7.23
CA VAL A 89 -6.54 6.93 -7.76
C VAL A 89 -7.87 6.47 -8.36
N GLU A 90 -8.98 6.70 -7.66
CA GLU A 90 -10.33 6.34 -8.15
C GLU A 90 -10.75 7.22 -9.33
N ASP A 91 -10.56 8.53 -9.25
CA ASP A 91 -10.90 9.48 -10.31
C ASP A 91 -10.11 9.21 -11.60
N ALA A 92 -8.89 8.65 -11.49
CA ALA A 92 -8.09 8.17 -12.62
C ALA A 92 -8.60 6.84 -13.22
N GLY A 93 -9.63 6.24 -12.64
CA GLY A 93 -10.27 5.01 -13.13
C GLY A 93 -9.59 3.72 -12.63
N TRP A 94 -8.66 3.79 -11.69
CA TRP A 94 -8.14 2.61 -11.03
C TRP A 94 -9.16 2.02 -10.05
N SER A 95 -9.18 0.69 -9.90
CA SER A 95 -9.97 0.01 -8.87
C SER A 95 -9.11 -0.24 -7.63
N ILE A 96 -9.35 0.45 -6.54
CA ILE A 96 -8.64 0.21 -5.28
C ILE A 96 -8.97 -1.20 -4.78
N GLU A 97 -7.93 -2.00 -4.51
CA GLU A 97 -8.06 -3.36 -3.95
C GLU A 97 -7.89 -3.36 -2.44
N THR A 98 -6.90 -2.63 -1.95
CA THR A 98 -6.61 -2.47 -0.51
C THR A 98 -5.59 -1.37 -0.30
N THR A 99 -5.23 -1.13 0.95
CA THR A 99 -4.06 -0.34 1.32
C THR A 99 -3.00 -1.22 1.95
N VAL A 100 -1.73 -0.89 1.73
CA VAL A 100 -0.60 -1.43 2.47
C VAL A 100 -0.14 -0.38 3.46
N GLN A 101 0.00 -0.73 4.72
CA GLN A 101 0.52 0.16 5.76
C GLN A 101 2.03 -0.05 5.91
N HIS A 102 2.80 0.98 5.60
CA HIS A 102 4.23 1.00 5.87
C HIS A 102 4.46 1.58 7.26
N LEU A 103 4.89 0.75 8.20
CA LEU A 103 5.15 1.14 9.58
C LEU A 103 6.65 1.38 9.78
N TYR A 104 6.97 2.45 10.50
CA TYR A 104 8.36 2.81 10.82
C TYR A 104 8.48 3.49 12.20
N GLY A 105 9.59 3.24 12.89
CA GLY A 105 9.85 3.81 14.21
C GLY A 105 10.46 5.21 14.21
N THR A 106 10.98 5.67 13.07
CA THR A 106 11.85 6.85 12.93
C THR A 106 11.15 8.12 12.47
N GLY A 107 9.81 8.19 12.52
CA GLY A 107 9.06 9.35 12.09
C GLY A 107 9.51 10.66 12.78
N TRP A 108 9.39 11.78 12.05
CA TRP A 108 9.77 13.10 12.56
C TRP A 108 8.83 13.57 13.66
N PRO A 109 9.34 14.01 14.81
CA PRO A 109 8.53 14.66 15.83
C PRO A 109 7.83 15.91 15.29
N LYS A 110 6.55 16.08 15.60
CA LYS A 110 5.73 17.24 15.20
C LYS A 110 5.56 18.24 16.36
N GLY A 111 6.60 18.44 17.16
CA GLY A 111 6.55 19.28 18.35
C GLY A 111 5.76 18.63 19.50
N LYS A 112 5.25 19.47 20.42
CA LYS A 112 4.55 19.00 21.64
C LYS A 112 3.05 18.81 21.45
N SER A 113 2.49 19.27 20.32
CA SER A 113 1.04 19.35 20.10
C SER A 113 0.47 18.37 19.09
N GLN A 114 1.32 17.62 18.40
CA GLN A 114 0.89 16.69 17.35
C GLN A 114 1.55 15.33 17.53
N LEU A 115 0.83 14.28 17.12
CA LEU A 115 1.37 12.93 17.11
C LEU A 115 2.49 12.82 16.08
N LYS A 116 3.55 12.10 16.47
CA LYS A 116 4.61 11.69 15.55
C LYS A 116 4.04 10.63 14.60
N PRO A 117 4.15 10.78 13.27
CA PRO A 117 3.72 9.75 12.35
C PRO A 117 4.58 8.50 12.52
N ALA A 118 3.95 7.35 12.45
CA ALA A 118 4.59 6.03 12.51
C ALA A 118 4.19 5.12 11.36
N ALA A 119 3.39 5.63 10.43
CA ALA A 119 2.91 4.89 9.28
C ALA A 119 2.72 5.80 8.08
N GLU A 120 2.79 5.21 6.90
CA GLU A 120 2.35 5.77 5.61
C GLU A 120 1.46 4.76 4.92
N THR A 121 0.53 5.26 4.12
CA THR A 121 -0.44 4.43 3.41
C THR A 121 -0.05 4.33 1.94
N TRP A 122 0.05 3.11 1.43
CA TRP A 122 0.22 2.83 0.01
C TRP A 122 -1.08 2.29 -0.55
N TRP A 123 -1.61 2.96 -1.57
CA TRP A 123 -2.82 2.55 -2.24
C TRP A 123 -2.49 1.49 -3.29
N LEU A 124 -2.93 0.25 -3.05
CA LEU A 124 -2.83 -0.83 -4.03
C LEU A 124 -4.09 -0.85 -4.87
N ALA A 125 -3.94 -0.58 -6.16
CA ALA A 125 -5.06 -0.53 -7.09
C ALA A 125 -4.77 -1.32 -8.38
N ARG A 126 -5.81 -1.63 -9.13
CA ARG A 126 -5.80 -2.50 -10.28
C ARG A 126 -6.37 -1.79 -11.52
N ASN A 127 -5.77 -2.05 -12.69
CA ASN A 127 -6.31 -1.68 -13.97
C ASN A 127 -7.18 -2.82 -14.55
N GLY A 128 -8.45 -2.55 -14.78
CA GLY A 128 -9.36 -3.47 -15.48
C GLY A 128 -9.63 -4.80 -14.76
N ARG A 129 -9.41 -5.91 -15.43
CA ARG A 129 -9.78 -7.24 -14.94
C ARG A 129 -9.08 -7.65 -13.65
N ARG A 130 -9.75 -8.47 -12.85
CA ARG A 130 -9.18 -8.99 -11.61
C ARG A 130 -8.26 -10.18 -11.91
N GLU A 131 -6.97 -10.00 -11.63
CA GLU A 131 -5.98 -11.08 -11.62
C GLU A 131 -5.55 -11.37 -10.18
N PRO A 132 -5.31 -12.64 -9.80
CA PRO A 132 -4.76 -12.95 -8.48
C PRO A 132 -3.37 -12.32 -8.28
N LEU A 133 -3.12 -11.81 -7.08
CA LEU A 133 -1.75 -11.49 -6.66
C LEU A 133 -0.98 -12.79 -6.41
N ASN A 134 0.31 -12.80 -6.77
CA ASN A 134 1.18 -13.93 -6.47
C ASN A 134 1.60 -13.93 -4.99
N ILE A 135 0.62 -13.92 -4.09
CA ILE A 135 0.87 -13.90 -2.65
C ILE A 135 1.56 -15.16 -2.13
N ALA A 136 1.46 -16.26 -2.88
CA ALA A 136 2.13 -17.50 -2.51
C ALA A 136 3.66 -17.36 -2.51
N ALA A 137 4.21 -16.56 -3.42
CA ALA A 137 5.64 -16.25 -3.47
C ALA A 137 6.11 -15.33 -2.32
N CYS A 138 5.17 -14.67 -1.66
CA CYS A 138 5.44 -13.70 -0.59
C CYS A 138 5.14 -14.27 0.81
N ARG A 139 4.99 -15.59 0.95
CA ARG A 139 4.73 -16.19 2.26
C ARG A 139 5.88 -15.93 3.21
N VAL A 140 5.51 -15.55 4.44
CA VAL A 140 6.46 -15.35 5.54
C VAL A 140 6.72 -16.69 6.21
N ALA A 141 7.99 -17.06 6.36
CA ALA A 141 8.38 -18.29 7.03
C ALA A 141 7.74 -18.37 8.43
N HIS A 142 7.25 -19.53 8.79
CA HIS A 142 6.74 -19.78 10.12
C HIS A 142 7.92 -19.85 11.09
N GLN A 143 8.15 -18.79 11.86
CA GLN A 143 9.00 -18.92 13.04
C GLN A 143 8.13 -19.58 14.12
N THR A 144 8.43 -20.81 14.45
CA THR A 144 7.95 -21.44 15.69
C THR A 144 8.61 -20.69 16.85
N VAL A 145 7.98 -19.62 17.30
CA VAL A 145 8.30 -19.06 18.61
C VAL A 145 7.79 -20.10 19.61
N ASN A 146 8.72 -20.89 20.16
CA ASN A 146 8.53 -21.86 21.24
C ASN A 146 7.07 -22.18 21.57
N GLY A 147 6.53 -23.23 20.95
CA GLY A 147 5.49 -24.12 21.47
C GLY A 147 4.15 -23.59 21.97
N GLY A 148 3.84 -22.34 21.83
CA GLY A 148 2.54 -21.84 22.23
C GLY A 148 1.56 -21.81 21.05
N ASN A 149 0.71 -22.81 20.95
CA ASN A 149 -0.52 -22.72 20.16
C ASN A 149 -1.30 -21.50 20.65
N LEU A 150 -1.78 -20.63 19.77
CA LEU A 150 -2.70 -19.54 20.19
C LEU A 150 -3.87 -20.09 21.02
N ALA A 151 -4.27 -21.33 20.78
CA ALA A 151 -5.23 -22.09 21.57
C ALA A 151 -4.80 -22.32 23.03
N ASP A 152 -3.53 -22.25 23.34
CA ASP A 152 -3.00 -22.45 24.69
C ASP A 152 -2.81 -21.15 25.47
N ASN A 153 -3.15 -19.99 24.87
CA ASN A 153 -3.11 -18.71 25.59
C ASN A 153 -4.32 -18.63 26.56
N PRO A 154 -4.09 -18.63 27.89
CA PRO A 154 -5.16 -18.62 28.88
C PRO A 154 -6.14 -17.44 28.72
N HIS A 155 -5.64 -16.28 28.33
CA HIS A 155 -6.44 -15.06 28.14
C HIS A 155 -7.39 -15.14 26.94
N LEU A 156 -7.05 -15.94 25.91
CA LEU A 156 -7.94 -16.16 24.76
C LEU A 156 -8.99 -17.24 25.06
N ARG A 157 -8.68 -18.23 25.91
CA ARG A 157 -9.65 -19.24 26.36
C ARG A 157 -10.77 -18.65 27.21
N GLU A 158 -10.48 -17.62 27.99
CA GLU A 158 -11.48 -16.97 28.85
C GLU A 158 -12.47 -16.15 28.03
N HIS A 159 -12.04 -15.51 26.96
CA HIS A 159 -12.91 -14.78 26.02
C HIS A 159 -13.91 -15.68 25.28
N HIS A 160 -13.53 -16.91 24.97
CA HIS A 160 -14.43 -17.89 24.32
C HIS A 160 -15.51 -18.43 25.28
N ARG A 161 -15.25 -18.48 26.60
CA ARG A 161 -16.23 -18.95 27.59
C ARG A 161 -17.38 -18.00 27.83
N HIS A 162 -17.23 -16.73 27.54
CA HIS A 162 -18.25 -15.69 27.78
C HIS A 162 -19.03 -15.26 26.54
N GLY A 163 -19.07 -16.08 25.50
CA GLY A 163 -19.96 -15.85 24.33
C GLY A 163 -19.60 -14.63 23.49
N GLY A 164 -18.36 -14.15 23.59
CA GLY A 164 -17.85 -13.08 22.72
C GLY A 164 -17.83 -13.55 21.28
N VAL A 165 -18.58 -12.89 20.40
CA VAL A 165 -18.59 -13.17 18.97
C VAL A 165 -17.20 -12.78 18.43
N SER A 166 -16.38 -13.78 18.15
CA SER A 166 -15.13 -13.60 17.41
C SER A 166 -15.46 -13.24 15.98
N MET A 167 -15.44 -11.96 15.64
CA MET A 167 -15.62 -11.50 14.25
C MET A 167 -14.46 -11.88 13.32
N PHE A 168 -13.41 -12.52 13.84
CA PHE A 168 -12.17 -12.73 13.10
C PHE A 168 -11.70 -14.16 12.92
N PHE A 169 -12.37 -15.13 13.55
CA PHE A 169 -12.01 -16.53 13.37
C PHE A 169 -13.27 -17.31 13.03
N GLY A 170 -13.42 -17.64 11.74
CA GLY A 170 -14.32 -18.72 11.36
C GLY A 170 -13.94 -19.95 12.20
N GLU A 171 -14.95 -20.76 12.59
CA GLU A 171 -14.71 -22.02 13.29
C GLU A 171 -13.62 -22.80 12.57
N SER A 172 -12.41 -22.81 13.11
CA SER A 172 -11.39 -23.74 12.69
C SER A 172 -11.81 -25.08 13.27
N ASN A 173 -12.42 -25.95 12.46
CA ASN A 173 -12.45 -27.34 12.75
C ASN A 173 -11.02 -27.78 13.08
N GLY A 174 -10.78 -28.24 14.29
CA GLY A 174 -9.48 -28.32 14.99
C GLY A 174 -8.40 -29.21 14.38
N ASP A 175 -8.43 -29.51 13.09
CA ASP A 175 -7.49 -30.40 12.42
C ASP A 175 -6.97 -29.93 11.05
N ALA A 176 -7.06 -28.63 10.75
CA ALA A 176 -6.39 -28.16 9.54
C ALA A 176 -4.87 -28.25 9.75
N PRO A 177 -4.14 -29.05 8.98
CA PRO A 177 -2.70 -29.19 9.12
C PRO A 177 -2.04 -27.81 8.99
N VAL A 178 -1.19 -27.43 9.96
CA VAL A 178 -0.40 -26.19 9.88
C VAL A 178 0.41 -26.25 8.59
N SER A 179 0.06 -25.40 7.65
CA SER A 179 0.75 -25.38 6.36
C SER A 179 2.23 -25.07 6.56
N LEU A 180 3.10 -26.01 6.23
CA LEU A 180 4.56 -25.83 6.22
C LEU A 180 5.00 -24.70 5.24
N ALA A 181 4.10 -24.26 4.37
CA ALA A 181 4.35 -23.18 3.41
C ALA A 181 4.43 -21.77 4.02
N GLY A 182 4.28 -21.64 5.35
CA GLY A 182 4.31 -20.35 6.03
C GLY A 182 2.98 -19.58 6.00
N ARG A 183 2.97 -18.40 6.64
CA ARG A 183 1.78 -17.55 6.75
C ARG A 183 1.57 -16.73 5.48
N TRP A 184 0.33 -16.42 5.18
CA TRP A 184 -0.01 -15.43 4.16
C TRP A 184 0.57 -14.06 4.55
N PRO A 185 1.13 -13.29 3.61
CA PRO A 185 1.60 -11.94 3.91
C PRO A 185 0.41 -11.06 4.31
N SER A 186 0.62 -10.24 5.33
CA SER A 186 -0.32 -9.17 5.67
C SER A 186 -0.11 -7.97 4.75
N ASN A 187 -1.08 -7.04 4.75
CA ASN A 187 -0.94 -5.74 4.09
C ASN A 187 -0.12 -4.73 4.92
N VAL A 188 0.90 -5.21 5.61
CA VAL A 188 1.80 -4.40 6.43
C VAL A 188 3.24 -4.59 5.97
N ALA A 189 3.92 -3.50 5.69
CA ALA A 189 5.36 -3.43 5.48
C ALA A 189 6.02 -2.81 6.71
N LEU A 190 7.11 -3.40 7.18
CA LEU A 190 7.87 -2.90 8.32
C LEU A 190 9.24 -2.43 7.86
N SER A 191 9.65 -1.23 8.26
CA SER A 191 11.04 -0.84 8.21
C SER A 191 11.51 -0.46 9.61
N HIS A 192 12.71 -0.88 9.94
CA HIS A 192 13.39 -0.53 11.19
C HIS A 192 14.77 0.01 10.87
N ALA A 193 15.24 0.95 11.66
CA ALA A 193 16.62 1.36 11.57
C ALA A 193 17.50 0.15 11.94
N PRO A 194 18.58 -0.12 11.20
CA PRO A 194 19.59 -1.05 11.69
C PRO A 194 20.08 -0.56 13.05
N GLY A 195 20.07 -1.45 14.04
CA GLY A 195 20.55 -1.20 15.37
C GLY A 195 22.06 -1.03 15.40
#